data_dbd85422555fa101093dfd561568a723
#
_entry.id   dbd85422555fa101093dfd561568a723
#
_cell.length_a   1.000
_cell.length_b   1.000
_cell.length_c   1.000
_cell.angle_alpha   90.00
_cell.angle_beta   90.00
_cell.angle_gamma   90.00
#
_symmetry.space_group_name_H-M   'P 1'
#
loop_
_entity.id
_entity.type
_entity.pdbx_description
1 polymer ?
#
loop_
_entity_poly.entity_id
_entity_poly.type
_entity_poly.pdbx_seq_one_letter_code
_entity_poly.pdbx_strand_id
1 'polypeptide(L)'
;MGGHLNNMKAFVQDKFLNKKECKELIKLYESNPTPQRFNTTYPMFLTIGQLPKLEDKINKIGMQINKSVIDWFQIVKWPCPNTGKEIHKDTASNKTTLSSIIYLNDNYTGGHTFFEDGTSFAPVTGRAIFFDGNYYPHGVSSSDKKDRYTVATWIKAYEF
;
A
#
# COMPACT_ATOMS: atom_id res chain seq x y z
N MET A 1 -4.76 -14.56 -14.02
CA MET A 1 -4.54 -13.95 -12.71
C MET A 1 -3.04 -13.87 -12.44
N GLY A 2 -2.58 -12.83 -11.77
CA GLY A 2 -1.18 -12.69 -11.39
C GLY A 2 -0.73 -13.76 -10.39
N GLY A 3 0.36 -13.54 -9.71
CA GLY A 3 0.95 -14.50 -8.78
C GLY A 3 0.05 -14.91 -7.61
N HIS A 4 0.62 -15.65 -6.71
CA HIS A 4 -0.02 -16.09 -5.47
C HIS A 4 1.05 -16.13 -4.38
N LEU A 5 0.65 -16.30 -3.11
CA LEU A 5 1.60 -16.27 -2.00
C LEU A 5 2.33 -17.59 -1.76
N ASN A 6 1.94 -18.70 -2.41
CA ASN A 6 2.65 -19.98 -2.27
C ASN A 6 4.04 -19.84 -2.87
N ASN A 7 5.07 -19.99 -2.07
CA ASN A 7 6.47 -19.87 -2.47
C ASN A 7 6.88 -18.44 -2.84
N MET A 8 6.02 -17.43 -2.60
CA MET A 8 6.31 -16.03 -2.88
C MET A 8 5.97 -15.17 -1.68
N LYS A 9 6.79 -14.17 -1.40
CA LYS A 9 6.52 -13.21 -0.33
C LYS A 9 5.34 -12.30 -0.65
N ALA A 10 5.12 -12.02 -1.92
CA ALA A 10 4.12 -11.04 -2.33
C ALA A 10 3.36 -11.49 -3.56
N PHE A 11 2.08 -11.16 -3.57
CA PHE A 11 1.25 -11.15 -4.77
C PHE A 11 1.39 -9.76 -5.38
N VAL A 12 1.75 -9.69 -6.67
CA VAL A 12 1.96 -8.43 -7.39
C VAL A 12 1.05 -8.39 -8.60
N GLN A 13 0.34 -7.28 -8.76
CA GLN A 13 -0.51 -7.07 -9.93
C GLN A 13 -0.28 -5.67 -10.49
N ASP A 14 0.29 -5.60 -11.71
CA ASP A 14 0.40 -4.35 -12.43
C ASP A 14 -0.95 -3.96 -13.01
N LYS A 15 -1.17 -2.67 -13.20
CA LYS A 15 -2.44 -2.13 -13.69
C LYS A 15 -3.64 -2.53 -12.82
N PHE A 16 -3.40 -2.70 -11.53
CA PHE A 16 -4.46 -2.90 -10.54
C PHE A 16 -5.40 -1.69 -10.54
N LEU A 17 -4.82 -0.50 -10.65
CA LEU A 17 -5.54 0.74 -10.95
C LEU A 17 -4.98 1.33 -12.24
N ASN A 18 -5.82 2.02 -13.02
CA ASN A 18 -5.34 2.74 -14.19
C ASN A 18 -4.84 4.15 -13.78
N LYS A 19 -4.21 4.84 -14.72
CA LYS A 19 -3.62 6.16 -14.46
C LYS A 19 -4.67 7.19 -14.00
N LYS A 20 -5.86 7.14 -14.57
CA LYS A 20 -6.95 8.05 -14.20
C LYS A 20 -7.38 7.83 -12.75
N GLU A 21 -7.57 6.58 -12.36
CA GLU A 21 -7.92 6.22 -10.99
C GLU A 21 -6.84 6.68 -10.00
N CYS A 22 -5.58 6.49 -10.34
CA CYS A 22 -4.47 6.95 -9.50
C CYS A 22 -4.47 8.46 -9.34
N LYS A 23 -4.67 9.21 -10.42
CA LYS A 23 -4.76 10.68 -10.37
C LYS A 23 -5.92 11.16 -9.52
N GLU A 24 -7.06 10.50 -9.63
CA GLU A 24 -8.24 10.84 -8.84
C GLU A 24 -7.99 10.65 -7.34
N LEU A 25 -7.28 9.60 -6.96
CA LEU A 25 -6.93 9.35 -5.55
C LEU A 25 -5.93 10.38 -5.02
N ILE A 26 -4.93 10.77 -5.82
CA ILE A 26 -4.01 11.84 -5.43
C ILE A 26 -4.77 13.15 -5.28
N LYS A 27 -5.70 13.46 -6.18
CA LYS A 27 -6.52 14.66 -6.12
C LYS A 27 -7.39 14.67 -4.86
N LEU A 28 -7.99 13.52 -4.52
CA LEU A 28 -8.75 13.38 -3.29
C LEU A 28 -7.87 13.70 -2.08
N TYR A 29 -6.66 13.15 -2.03
CA TYR A 29 -5.71 13.45 -0.96
C TYR A 29 -5.38 14.94 -0.90
N GLU A 30 -5.03 15.55 -2.04
CA GLU A 30 -4.62 16.95 -2.10
C GLU A 30 -5.77 17.92 -1.75
N SER A 31 -7.00 17.46 -1.78
CA SER A 31 -8.15 18.25 -1.33
C SER A 31 -8.33 18.23 0.19
N ASN A 32 -7.55 17.40 0.91
CA ASN A 32 -7.62 17.32 2.36
C ASN A 32 -6.91 18.54 2.98
N PRO A 33 -7.63 19.41 3.74
CA PRO A 33 -7.02 20.66 4.22
C PRO A 33 -6.07 20.50 5.41
N THR A 34 -6.10 19.37 6.11
CA THR A 34 -5.35 19.21 7.37
C THR A 34 -4.69 17.83 7.48
N PRO A 35 -3.67 17.54 6.66
CA PRO A 35 -2.96 16.27 6.80
C PRO A 35 -2.19 16.24 8.13
N GLN A 36 -2.23 15.10 8.81
CA GLN A 36 -1.47 14.89 10.03
C GLN A 36 -0.18 14.12 9.72
N ARG A 37 0.92 14.58 10.29
CA ARG A 37 2.21 13.95 10.11
C ARG A 37 2.31 12.69 10.97
N PHE A 38 2.86 11.63 10.38
CA PHE A 38 3.25 10.41 11.09
C PHE A 38 4.65 10.01 10.63
N ASN A 39 5.66 10.20 11.49
CA ASN A 39 7.07 10.01 11.15
C ASN A 39 7.46 10.89 9.94
N THR A 40 7.81 10.29 8.81
CA THR A 40 8.21 10.98 7.59
C THR A 40 7.06 11.09 6.57
N THR A 41 5.84 10.73 6.96
CA THR A 41 4.69 10.65 6.07
C THR A 41 3.52 11.48 6.55
N TYR A 42 2.56 11.69 5.64
CA TYR A 42 1.29 12.34 5.96
C TYR A 42 0.15 11.44 5.47
N PRO A 43 -0.36 10.55 6.34
CA PRO A 43 -1.48 9.69 5.97
C PRO A 43 -2.81 10.41 6.03
N MET A 44 -3.72 10.06 5.11
CA MET A 44 -5.12 10.43 5.16
C MET A 44 -5.94 9.15 5.28
N PHE A 45 -6.58 8.95 6.44
CA PHE A 45 -7.41 7.77 6.67
C PHE A 45 -8.66 7.83 5.79
N LEU A 46 -9.02 6.68 5.24
CA LEU A 46 -10.23 6.52 4.46
C LEU A 46 -11.27 5.75 5.28
N THR A 47 -12.53 6.06 5.03
CA THR A 47 -13.64 5.39 5.71
C THR A 47 -14.10 4.20 4.87
N ILE A 48 -14.34 3.06 5.50
CA ILE A 48 -14.94 1.89 4.81
C ILE A 48 -16.27 2.33 4.20
N GLY A 49 -16.42 2.06 2.90
CA GLY A 49 -17.58 2.48 2.11
C GLY A 49 -17.35 3.77 1.33
N GLN A 50 -16.28 4.51 1.61
CA GLN A 50 -15.99 5.80 0.94
C GLN A 50 -15.58 5.61 -0.52
N LEU A 51 -14.85 4.56 -0.84
CA LEU A 51 -14.32 4.27 -2.17
C LEU A 51 -14.68 2.83 -2.59
N PRO A 52 -15.98 2.57 -2.85
CA PRO A 52 -16.45 1.21 -3.01
C PRO A 52 -15.75 0.42 -4.13
N LYS A 53 -15.44 1.06 -5.24
CA LYS A 53 -14.75 0.36 -6.35
C LYS A 53 -13.34 -0.09 -5.97
N LEU A 54 -12.60 0.77 -5.30
CA LEU A 54 -11.25 0.44 -4.81
C LEU A 54 -11.34 -0.66 -3.76
N GLU A 55 -12.25 -0.51 -2.81
CA GLU A 55 -12.43 -1.47 -1.73
C GLU A 55 -12.81 -2.85 -2.27
N ASP A 56 -13.70 -2.92 -3.26
CA ASP A 56 -14.10 -4.18 -3.88
C ASP A 56 -12.91 -4.87 -4.55
N LYS A 57 -12.05 -4.13 -5.25
CA LYS A 57 -10.85 -4.68 -5.87
C LYS A 57 -9.90 -5.26 -4.83
N ILE A 58 -9.65 -4.53 -3.75
CA ILE A 58 -8.75 -4.97 -2.68
C ILE A 58 -9.33 -6.21 -1.98
N ASN A 59 -10.62 -6.17 -1.63
CA ASN A 59 -11.28 -7.27 -0.95
C ASN A 59 -11.33 -8.53 -1.81
N LYS A 60 -11.49 -8.38 -3.12
CA LYS A 60 -11.47 -9.53 -4.04
C LYS A 60 -10.14 -10.27 -3.95
N ILE A 61 -9.03 -9.55 -3.97
CA ILE A 61 -7.71 -10.16 -3.84
C ILE A 61 -7.52 -10.77 -2.44
N GLY A 62 -7.90 -10.03 -1.40
CA GLY A 62 -7.80 -10.53 -0.02
C GLY A 62 -8.57 -11.82 0.20
N MET A 63 -9.79 -11.90 -0.34
CA MET A 63 -10.61 -13.10 -0.24
C MET A 63 -10.00 -14.29 -1.00
N GLN A 64 -9.37 -14.02 -2.16
CA GLN A 64 -8.72 -15.07 -2.95
C GLN A 64 -7.46 -15.61 -2.27
N ILE A 65 -6.68 -14.73 -1.64
CA ILE A 65 -5.39 -15.13 -1.04
C ILE A 65 -5.62 -15.90 0.27
N ASN A 66 -6.38 -15.31 1.20
CA ASN A 66 -6.54 -15.93 2.52
C ASN A 66 -7.86 -15.58 3.21
N LYS A 67 -8.92 -15.40 2.45
CA LYS A 67 -10.27 -15.07 2.96
C LYS A 67 -10.24 -13.86 3.88
N SER A 68 -9.62 -12.79 3.42
CA SER A 68 -9.42 -11.57 4.19
C SER A 68 -10.00 -10.36 3.48
N VAL A 69 -10.37 -9.34 4.27
CA VAL A 69 -10.97 -8.10 3.80
C VAL A 69 -10.33 -6.90 4.50
N ILE A 70 -10.56 -5.71 3.98
CA ILE A 70 -10.02 -4.48 4.53
C ILE A 70 -10.45 -4.31 5.98
N ASP A 71 -9.46 -4.07 6.85
CA ASP A 71 -9.69 -3.60 8.21
C ASP A 71 -9.67 -2.06 8.23
N TRP A 72 -8.58 -1.48 7.72
CA TRP A 72 -8.44 -0.03 7.59
C TRP A 72 -7.46 0.30 6.47
N PHE A 73 -7.60 1.49 5.90
CA PHE A 73 -6.76 1.90 4.78
C PHE A 73 -6.60 3.42 4.74
N GLN A 74 -5.59 3.87 4.00
CA GLN A 74 -5.24 5.29 3.94
C GLN A 74 -4.51 5.59 2.65
N ILE A 75 -4.60 6.85 2.20
CA ILE A 75 -3.70 7.40 1.18
C ILE A 75 -2.55 8.05 1.94
N VAL A 76 -1.32 7.74 1.55
CA VAL A 76 -0.12 8.23 2.24
C VAL A 76 0.72 9.05 1.29
N LYS A 77 1.06 10.25 1.70
CA LYS A 77 2.05 11.10 1.03
C LYS A 77 3.39 10.99 1.74
N TRP A 78 4.41 10.73 0.97
CA TRP A 78 5.82 10.72 1.39
C TRP A 78 6.49 11.93 0.74
N PRO A 79 6.59 13.09 1.43
CA PRO A 79 7.21 14.28 0.84
C PRO A 79 8.66 14.03 0.48
N CYS A 80 9.10 14.59 -0.63
CA CYS A 80 10.50 14.46 -1.06
C CYS A 80 11.35 15.63 -0.53
N PRO A 81 12.63 15.41 -0.20
CA PRO A 81 13.29 14.12 -0.08
C PRO A 81 12.78 13.35 1.14
N ASN A 82 12.79 12.03 1.06
CA ASN A 82 12.28 11.20 2.13
C ASN A 82 13.27 10.08 2.45
N THR A 83 13.52 9.87 3.74
CA THR A 83 14.46 8.84 4.19
C THR A 83 13.89 7.43 4.10
N GLY A 84 12.60 7.31 3.79
CA GLY A 84 11.94 6.01 3.71
C GLY A 84 11.53 5.50 5.07
N LYS A 85 11.42 4.19 5.18
CA LYS A 85 11.08 3.53 6.43
C LYS A 85 11.98 2.32 6.65
N GLU A 86 12.53 2.21 7.85
CA GLU A 86 13.37 1.09 8.25
C GLU A 86 12.60 -0.23 8.20
N ILE A 87 13.34 -1.34 8.12
CA ILE A 87 12.76 -2.67 8.18
C ILE A 87 11.95 -2.82 9.47
N HIS A 88 10.71 -3.27 9.32
CA HIS A 88 9.75 -3.46 10.41
C HIS A 88 8.73 -4.52 10.02
N LYS A 89 7.95 -4.95 10.99
CA LYS A 89 6.73 -5.74 10.77
C LYS A 89 5.52 -4.86 11.05
N ASP A 90 4.41 -5.12 10.37
CA ASP A 90 3.17 -4.41 10.60
C ASP A 90 2.50 -4.95 11.87
N THR A 91 2.71 -4.27 12.99
CA THR A 91 2.24 -4.73 14.30
C THR A 91 1.20 -3.80 14.92
N ALA A 92 0.64 -2.86 14.14
CA ALA A 92 -0.38 -1.94 14.62
C ALA A 92 -1.66 -2.67 15.06
N SER A 93 -1.92 -3.85 14.48
CA SER A 93 -3.03 -4.71 14.89
C SER A 93 -2.58 -6.17 14.82
N ASN A 94 -2.93 -6.97 15.84
CA ASN A 94 -2.68 -8.40 15.82
C ASN A 94 -3.68 -9.16 14.93
N LYS A 95 -4.65 -8.46 14.34
CA LYS A 95 -5.65 -9.04 13.45
C LYS A 95 -5.23 -9.01 11.98
N THR A 96 -4.20 -8.24 11.64
CA THR A 96 -3.75 -8.09 10.25
C THR A 96 -3.22 -9.42 9.72
N THR A 97 -3.80 -9.87 8.62
CA THR A 97 -3.39 -11.09 7.91
C THR A 97 -2.63 -10.79 6.62
N LEU A 98 -2.88 -9.62 6.04
CA LEU A 98 -2.20 -9.12 4.85
C LEU A 98 -2.03 -7.61 4.95
N SER A 99 -0.99 -7.12 4.30
CA SER A 99 -0.78 -5.70 4.04
C SER A 99 -0.76 -5.47 2.54
N SER A 100 -1.17 -4.30 2.11
CA SER A 100 -1.17 -3.96 0.69
C SER A 100 -0.64 -2.55 0.49
N ILE A 101 0.15 -2.39 -0.58
CA ILE A 101 0.62 -1.10 -1.06
C ILE A 101 0.21 -0.98 -2.53
N ILE A 102 -0.44 0.12 -2.88
CA ILE A 102 -0.76 0.46 -4.27
C ILE A 102 -0.04 1.76 -4.59
N TYR A 103 0.83 1.72 -5.60
CA TYR A 103 1.57 2.92 -6.02
C TYR A 103 0.68 3.79 -6.89
N LEU A 104 0.51 5.06 -6.49
CA LEU A 104 -0.33 6.02 -7.23
C LEU A 104 0.48 6.85 -8.23
N ASN A 105 1.79 6.91 -8.06
CA ASN A 105 2.71 7.58 -8.99
C ASN A 105 4.07 6.90 -8.97
N ASP A 106 4.88 7.20 -9.96
CA ASP A 106 6.24 6.64 -10.07
C ASP A 106 7.25 7.67 -10.62
N ASN A 107 6.90 8.95 -10.62
CA ASN A 107 7.72 10.04 -11.16
C ASN A 107 8.78 10.55 -10.15
N TYR A 108 9.34 9.64 -9.35
CA TYR A 108 10.37 9.91 -8.36
C TYR A 108 11.43 8.81 -8.40
N THR A 109 12.53 9.02 -7.71
CA THR A 109 13.59 8.02 -7.57
C THR A 109 13.48 7.33 -6.21
N GLY A 110 13.85 6.05 -6.15
CA GLY A 110 13.77 5.28 -4.91
C GLY A 110 12.35 4.92 -4.51
N GLY A 111 12.09 4.87 -3.22
CA GLY A 111 10.76 4.57 -2.70
C GLY A 111 10.31 3.14 -2.94
N HIS A 112 11.25 2.22 -3.11
CA HIS A 112 10.96 0.78 -3.31
C HIS A 112 10.47 0.16 -2.00
N THR A 113 9.54 -0.76 -2.11
CA THR A 113 9.19 -1.64 -1.00
C THR A 113 10.16 -2.81 -1.02
N PHE A 114 10.89 -3.01 0.05
CA PHE A 114 11.92 -4.06 0.10
C PHE A 114 11.72 -4.94 1.33
N PHE A 115 12.22 -6.16 1.23
CA PHE A 115 12.15 -7.17 2.27
C PHE A 115 13.55 -7.49 2.81
N GLU A 116 13.60 -8.08 4.00
CA GLU A 116 14.85 -8.38 4.69
C GLU A 116 15.79 -9.25 3.86
N ASP A 117 15.26 -10.15 3.03
CA ASP A 117 16.06 -11.03 2.18
C ASP A 117 16.60 -10.38 0.91
N GLY A 118 16.34 -9.08 0.71
CA GLY A 118 16.78 -8.34 -0.46
C GLY A 118 15.76 -8.28 -1.60
N THR A 119 14.65 -9.00 -1.51
CA THR A 119 13.56 -8.85 -2.49
C THR A 119 13.04 -7.43 -2.47
N SER A 120 12.84 -6.83 -3.64
CA SER A 120 12.45 -5.42 -3.74
C SER A 120 11.49 -5.21 -4.90
N PHE A 121 10.54 -4.31 -4.70
CA PHE A 121 9.54 -3.94 -5.72
C PHE A 121 9.62 -2.44 -5.97
N ALA A 122 9.88 -2.09 -7.24
CA ALA A 122 9.91 -0.70 -7.66
C ALA A 122 8.49 -0.13 -7.75
N PRO A 123 8.33 1.17 -7.46
CA PRO A 123 7.07 1.85 -7.76
C PRO A 123 6.78 1.81 -9.25
N VAL A 124 5.55 1.42 -9.57
CA VAL A 124 4.99 1.52 -10.91
C VAL A 124 3.55 1.99 -10.73
N THR A 125 3.17 3.07 -11.40
CA THR A 125 1.82 3.64 -11.27
C THR A 125 0.76 2.57 -11.49
N GLY A 126 -0.13 2.38 -10.52
CA GLY A 126 -1.21 1.40 -10.57
C GLY A 126 -0.84 0.01 -10.09
N ARG A 127 0.43 -0.25 -9.78
CA ARG A 127 0.88 -1.55 -9.24
C ARG A 127 0.40 -1.74 -7.83
N ALA A 128 -0.17 -2.91 -7.53
CA ALA A 128 -0.51 -3.34 -6.19
C ALA A 128 0.39 -4.47 -5.73
N ILE A 129 0.79 -4.44 -4.46
CA ILE A 129 1.52 -5.51 -3.79
C ILE A 129 0.71 -5.93 -2.57
N PHE A 130 0.54 -7.24 -2.37
CA PHE A 130 -0.10 -7.81 -1.20
C PHE A 130 0.88 -8.78 -0.54
N PHE A 131 1.10 -8.67 0.74
CA PHE A 131 2.05 -9.52 1.46
C PHE A 131 1.66 -9.64 2.94
N ASP A 132 2.20 -10.63 3.62
CA ASP A 132 2.00 -10.78 5.07
C ASP A 132 3.00 -9.88 5.79
N GLY A 133 2.57 -8.65 6.08
CA GLY A 133 3.40 -7.64 6.73
C GLY A 133 3.68 -7.92 8.20
N ASN A 134 2.87 -8.77 8.84
CA ASN A 134 3.13 -9.21 10.22
C ASN A 134 4.25 -10.24 10.27
N TYR A 135 4.37 -11.04 9.22
CA TYR A 135 5.36 -12.12 9.16
C TYR A 135 6.68 -11.69 8.52
N TYR A 136 6.61 -10.99 7.38
CA TYR A 136 7.79 -10.61 6.61
C TYR A 136 8.28 -9.21 6.97
N PRO A 137 9.50 -9.07 7.55
CA PRO A 137 10.08 -7.75 7.76
C PRO A 137 10.28 -7.03 6.44
N HIS A 138 9.87 -5.78 6.37
CA HIS A 138 9.91 -4.99 5.15
C HIS A 138 10.13 -3.52 5.47
N GLY A 139 10.54 -2.76 4.47
CA GLY A 139 10.76 -1.35 4.59
C GLY A 139 10.53 -0.62 3.27
N VAL A 140 10.82 0.67 3.28
CA VAL A 140 10.72 1.53 2.10
C VAL A 140 12.05 2.27 1.95
N SER A 141 12.67 2.17 0.77
CA SER A 141 13.91 2.86 0.50
C SER A 141 13.69 4.38 0.39
N SER A 142 14.74 5.15 0.59
CA SER A 142 14.66 6.61 0.46
C SER A 142 14.19 7.01 -0.94
N SER A 143 13.53 8.15 -1.02
CA SER A 143 12.99 8.67 -2.28
C SER A 143 13.28 10.14 -2.45
N ASP A 144 13.33 10.59 -3.72
CA ASP A 144 13.62 11.97 -4.06
C ASP A 144 12.96 12.35 -5.39
N LYS A 145 13.06 13.60 -5.77
CA LYS A 145 12.60 14.26 -6.99
C LYS A 145 11.15 14.74 -6.90
N LYS A 146 10.21 13.87 -6.55
CA LYS A 146 8.79 14.18 -6.40
C LYS A 146 8.25 13.45 -5.18
N ASP A 147 7.10 13.89 -4.69
CA ASP A 147 6.42 13.23 -3.60
C ASP A 147 5.91 11.85 -4.02
N ARG A 148 5.97 10.90 -3.11
CA ARG A 148 5.51 9.54 -3.32
C ARG A 148 4.13 9.37 -2.71
N TYR A 149 3.18 8.88 -3.51
CA TYR A 149 1.80 8.62 -3.04
C TYR A 149 1.48 7.14 -3.16
N THR A 150 0.90 6.59 -2.12
CA THR A 150 0.45 5.21 -2.09
C THR A 150 -0.90 5.09 -1.39
N VAL A 151 -1.62 4.00 -1.70
CA VAL A 151 -2.68 3.51 -0.81
C VAL A 151 -2.07 2.40 0.02
N ALA A 152 -2.12 2.54 1.32
CA ALA A 152 -1.68 1.51 2.26
C ALA A 152 -2.91 0.90 2.92
N THR A 153 -2.99 -0.43 2.92
CA THR A 153 -4.15 -1.15 3.43
C THR A 153 -3.73 -2.26 4.36
N TRP A 154 -4.41 -2.37 5.49
CA TRP A 154 -4.27 -3.48 6.42
C TRP A 154 -5.54 -4.31 6.35
N ILE A 155 -5.36 -5.60 6.18
CA ILE A 155 -6.39 -6.55 5.81
C ILE A 155 -6.46 -7.62 6.89
N LYS A 156 -7.67 -7.98 7.30
CA LYS A 156 -7.92 -8.95 8.38
C LYS A 156 -8.78 -10.10 7.88
N ALA A 157 -8.77 -11.21 8.61
CA ALA A 157 -9.61 -12.35 8.27
C ALA A 157 -11.08 -11.93 8.21
N TYR A 158 -11.79 -12.41 7.18
CA TYR A 158 -13.22 -12.22 7.07
C TYR A 158 -13.94 -13.07 8.12
N GLU A 159 -14.85 -12.45 8.84
CA GLU A 159 -15.65 -13.14 9.86
C GLU A 159 -16.99 -13.55 9.26
N PHE A 160 -17.25 -14.85 9.28
CA PHE A 160 -18.49 -15.43 8.77
C PHE A 160 -19.59 -15.43 9.83
#